data_4eca47406c5c36f2caaaf83787c4b1ed
#
_entry.id   4eca47406c5c36f2caaaf83787c4b1ed
#
_cell.length_a   1.000
_cell.length_b   1.000
_cell.length_c   1.000
_cell.angle_alpha   90.00
_cell.angle_beta   90.00
_cell.angle_gamma   90.00
#
_symmetry.space_group_name_H-M   'P 1'
#
loop_
_entity.id
_entity.type
_entity.pdbx_description
1 polymer ?
#
loop_
_entity_poly.entity_id
_entity_poly.type
_entity_poly.pdbx_seq_one_letter_code
_entity_poly.pdbx_strand_id
1 'polypeptide(L)'
;MDSLITAAAQALAAGDPLGALDRVALRDDAPALALRGIAMAQLGDLLRAKALVRRAARAFGPKEAVARARCVVAEAEIALASRELGWPVKALDAARVTLMSHGDAINAAHARYLQIRRLLLIGQLDEAQALLADLDPATLPPALRATHELVVAGIAMRCLQSQAARAALVRAELAARQSGIAALCAEVDSAARMLDSPAARLICQGEARPLLLDEVQVLLASTSLVVDGCRSVVRGAGMSVSL
;
A
#
# COMPACT_ATOMS: atom_id res chain seq x y z
N MET A 1 14.59 -17.86 22.47
CA MET A 1 13.62 -16.91 21.87
C MET A 1 12.41 -16.89 22.80
N ASP A 2 11.88 -15.74 23.14
CA ASP A 2 10.74 -15.61 24.07
C ASP A 2 9.47 -16.16 23.42
N SER A 3 8.86 -17.20 24.04
CA SER A 3 7.70 -17.90 23.49
C SER A 3 6.46 -17.00 23.35
N LEU A 4 6.26 -16.07 24.26
CA LEU A 4 5.13 -15.12 24.20
C LEU A 4 5.29 -14.13 23.05
N ILE A 5 6.50 -13.61 22.82
CA ILE A 5 6.80 -12.73 21.68
C ILE A 5 6.58 -13.46 20.37
N THR A 6 7.06 -14.71 20.26
CA THR A 6 6.84 -15.53 19.06
C THR A 6 5.35 -15.80 18.82
N ALA A 7 4.62 -16.18 19.86
CA ALA A 7 3.18 -16.44 19.76
C ALA A 7 2.37 -15.17 19.42
N ALA A 8 2.76 -14.01 19.95
CA ALA A 8 2.12 -12.75 19.60
C ALA A 8 2.41 -12.34 18.14
N ALA A 9 3.63 -12.55 17.66
CA ALA A 9 3.99 -12.30 16.25
C ALA A 9 3.21 -13.22 15.29
N GLN A 10 3.04 -14.49 15.65
CA GLN A 10 2.22 -15.45 14.89
C GLN A 10 0.74 -15.06 14.85
N ALA A 11 0.18 -14.60 15.97
CA ALA A 11 -1.18 -14.10 16.03
C ALA A 11 -1.39 -12.90 15.10
N LEU A 12 -0.46 -11.92 15.11
CA LEU A 12 -0.50 -10.79 14.17
C LEU A 12 -0.43 -11.22 12.71
N ALA A 13 0.45 -12.16 12.38
CA ALA A 13 0.57 -12.69 11.02
C ALA A 13 -0.70 -13.43 10.55
N ALA A 14 -1.45 -14.01 11.50
CA ALA A 14 -2.75 -14.65 11.26
C ALA A 14 -3.92 -13.65 11.24
N GLY A 15 -3.68 -12.34 11.47
CA GLY A 15 -4.75 -11.33 11.51
C GLY A 15 -5.53 -11.33 12.83
N ASP A 16 -4.95 -11.84 13.91
CA ASP A 16 -5.52 -11.82 15.27
C ASP A 16 -4.80 -10.80 16.17
N PRO A 17 -5.12 -9.50 16.06
CA PRO A 17 -4.49 -8.46 16.87
C PRO A 17 -4.87 -8.53 18.34
N LEU A 18 -6.07 -9.02 18.69
CA LEU A 18 -6.50 -9.15 20.07
C LEU A 18 -5.73 -10.26 20.76
N GLY A 19 -5.61 -11.44 20.15
CA GLY A 19 -4.81 -12.52 20.66
C GLY A 19 -3.32 -12.16 20.77
N ALA A 20 -2.81 -11.29 19.92
CA ALA A 20 -1.45 -10.76 20.07
C ALA A 20 -1.32 -9.85 21.28
N LEU A 21 -2.29 -8.94 21.50
CA LEU A 21 -2.30 -8.03 22.64
C LEU A 21 -2.36 -8.78 23.97
N ASP A 22 -3.21 -9.80 24.11
CA ASP A 22 -3.34 -10.60 25.32
C ASP A 22 -1.99 -11.20 25.77
N ARG A 23 -1.14 -11.59 24.82
CA ARG A 23 0.16 -12.20 25.09
C ARG A 23 1.23 -11.21 25.55
N VAL A 24 1.11 -9.93 25.16
CA VAL A 24 2.14 -8.91 25.43
C VAL A 24 1.62 -7.67 26.18
N ALA A 25 0.36 -7.69 26.64
CA ALA A 25 -0.30 -6.53 27.25
C ALA A 25 0.47 -5.94 28.45
N LEU A 26 1.03 -6.81 29.30
CA LEU A 26 1.72 -6.43 30.53
C LEU A 26 3.25 -6.24 30.38
N ARG A 27 3.74 -6.29 29.12
CA ARG A 27 5.18 -6.16 28.84
C ARG A 27 5.51 -4.81 28.26
N ASP A 28 6.65 -4.25 28.69
CA ASP A 28 7.17 -2.95 28.26
C ASP A 28 8.57 -3.04 27.60
N ASP A 29 9.06 -4.26 27.33
CA ASP A 29 10.28 -4.47 26.56
C ASP A 29 10.09 -4.11 25.07
N ALA A 30 11.19 -3.83 24.38
CA ALA A 30 11.14 -3.34 23.00
C ALA A 30 10.37 -4.25 22.03
N PRO A 31 10.54 -5.58 22.02
CA PRO A 31 9.75 -6.47 21.18
C PRO A 31 8.25 -6.42 21.47
N ALA A 32 7.86 -6.41 22.76
CA ALA A 32 6.45 -6.34 23.15
C ALA A 32 5.82 -5.02 22.73
N LEU A 33 6.51 -3.90 22.92
CA LEU A 33 6.05 -2.58 22.45
C LEU A 33 5.85 -2.54 20.95
N ALA A 34 6.77 -3.13 20.15
CA ALA A 34 6.64 -3.20 18.70
C ALA A 34 5.38 -3.98 18.29
N LEU A 35 5.17 -5.18 18.86
CA LEU A 35 4.00 -6.02 18.55
C LEU A 35 2.70 -5.36 18.98
N ARG A 36 2.67 -4.72 20.16
CA ARG A 36 1.50 -3.93 20.61
C ARG A 36 1.20 -2.78 19.66
N GLY A 37 2.24 -2.09 19.16
CA GLY A 37 2.07 -1.03 18.17
C GLY A 37 1.45 -1.54 16.87
N ILE A 38 1.93 -2.66 16.35
CA ILE A 38 1.37 -3.29 15.14
C ILE A 38 -0.08 -3.74 15.37
N ALA A 39 -0.36 -4.36 16.54
CA ALA A 39 -1.72 -4.76 16.89
C ALA A 39 -2.69 -3.56 16.95
N MET A 40 -2.26 -2.46 17.57
CA MET A 40 -3.06 -1.22 17.60
C MET A 40 -3.32 -0.66 16.22
N ALA A 41 -2.34 -0.74 15.30
CA ALA A 41 -2.53 -0.31 13.92
C ALA A 41 -3.59 -1.16 13.20
N GLN A 42 -3.56 -2.49 13.38
CA GLN A 42 -4.57 -3.39 12.81
C GLN A 42 -5.99 -3.15 13.38
N LEU A 43 -6.07 -2.67 14.63
CA LEU A 43 -7.33 -2.28 15.29
C LEU A 43 -7.78 -0.84 14.92
N GLY A 44 -6.98 -0.09 14.16
CA GLY A 44 -7.31 1.26 13.72
C GLY A 44 -6.89 2.38 14.68
N ASP A 45 -6.32 2.09 15.86
CA ASP A 45 -5.76 3.12 16.77
C ASP A 45 -4.36 3.55 16.30
N LEU A 46 -4.33 4.28 15.18
CA LEU A 46 -3.08 4.67 14.50
C LEU A 46 -2.20 5.60 15.36
N LEU A 47 -2.81 6.43 16.20
CA LEU A 47 -2.10 7.36 17.09
C LEU A 47 -1.30 6.61 18.15
N ARG A 48 -1.94 5.69 18.86
CA ARG A 48 -1.31 4.85 19.86
C ARG A 48 -0.31 3.87 19.23
N ALA A 49 -0.64 3.30 18.08
CA ALA A 49 0.24 2.46 17.28
C ALA A 49 1.58 3.15 17.00
N LYS A 50 1.53 4.36 16.45
CA LYS A 50 2.72 5.16 16.12
C LYS A 50 3.57 5.47 17.36
N ALA A 51 2.94 5.84 18.47
CA ALA A 51 3.63 6.11 19.73
C ALA A 51 4.38 4.87 20.25
N LEU A 52 3.73 3.70 20.22
CA LEU A 52 4.31 2.44 20.68
C LEU A 52 5.47 1.98 19.80
N VAL A 53 5.32 2.02 18.47
CA VAL A 53 6.38 1.64 17.51
C VAL A 53 7.60 2.55 17.66
N ARG A 54 7.40 3.85 17.82
CA ARG A 54 8.50 4.81 18.07
C ARG A 54 9.20 4.55 19.40
N ARG A 55 8.44 4.20 20.45
CA ARG A 55 9.00 3.83 21.76
C ARG A 55 9.82 2.55 21.64
N ALA A 56 9.32 1.54 20.92
CA ALA A 56 10.04 0.31 20.63
C ALA A 56 11.34 0.57 19.88
N ALA A 57 11.31 1.36 18.80
CA ALA A 57 12.49 1.68 18.01
C ALA A 57 13.61 2.34 18.83
N ARG A 58 13.25 3.17 19.84
CA ARG A 58 14.20 3.80 20.76
C ARG A 58 14.70 2.84 21.85
N ALA A 59 13.88 1.87 22.23
CA ALA A 59 14.23 0.90 23.26
C ALA A 59 15.13 -0.24 22.76
N PHE A 60 15.11 -0.53 21.44
CA PHE A 60 16.05 -1.46 20.84
C PHE A 60 17.49 -0.92 20.86
N GLY A 61 18.42 -1.75 21.32
CA GLY A 61 19.82 -1.41 21.42
C GLY A 61 20.56 -1.28 20.06
N PRO A 62 21.78 -0.79 20.03
CA PRO A 62 22.55 -0.60 18.80
C PRO A 62 22.83 -1.88 18.03
N LYS A 63 22.86 -3.04 18.72
CA LYS A 63 23.07 -4.36 18.09
C LYS A 63 21.78 -4.93 17.45
N GLU A 64 20.63 -4.31 17.68
CA GLU A 64 19.33 -4.76 17.20
C GLU A 64 18.87 -3.97 15.96
N ALA A 65 19.79 -3.75 15.03
CA ALA A 65 19.57 -2.94 13.84
C ALA A 65 18.37 -3.41 13.00
N VAL A 66 18.20 -4.73 12.85
CA VAL A 66 17.06 -5.34 12.12
C VAL A 66 15.72 -5.02 12.80
N ALA A 67 15.64 -5.17 14.13
CA ALA A 67 14.42 -4.87 14.86
C ALA A 67 14.04 -3.38 14.78
N ARG A 68 15.02 -2.48 14.87
CA ARG A 68 14.81 -1.04 14.63
C ARG A 68 14.34 -0.76 13.21
N ALA A 69 14.94 -1.40 12.20
CA ALA A 69 14.54 -1.23 10.81
C ALA A 69 13.08 -1.70 10.58
N ARG A 70 12.67 -2.82 11.18
CA ARG A 70 11.27 -3.27 11.15
C ARG A 70 10.32 -2.26 11.82
N CYS A 71 10.73 -1.60 12.90
CA CYS A 71 9.93 -0.53 13.49
C CYS A 71 9.77 0.67 12.56
N VAL A 72 10.81 1.04 11.79
CA VAL A 72 10.72 2.12 10.78
C VAL A 72 9.74 1.74 9.68
N VAL A 73 9.74 0.50 9.22
CA VAL A 73 8.77 0.00 8.23
C VAL A 73 7.35 0.07 8.78
N ALA A 74 7.12 -0.41 10.01
CA ALA A 74 5.81 -0.34 10.66
C ALA A 74 5.35 1.12 10.87
N GLU A 75 6.25 2.04 11.24
CA GLU A 75 5.91 3.46 11.35
C GLU A 75 5.50 4.07 10.00
N ALA A 76 6.20 3.72 8.91
CA ALA A 76 5.86 4.17 7.58
C ALA A 76 4.48 3.64 7.12
N GLU A 77 4.16 2.39 7.42
CA GLU A 77 2.85 1.80 7.15
C GLU A 77 1.73 2.54 7.90
N ILE A 78 1.92 2.80 9.19
CA ILE A 78 0.98 3.58 10.01
C ILE A 78 0.81 4.99 9.44
N ALA A 79 1.89 5.64 9.01
CA ALA A 79 1.85 6.96 8.42
C ALA A 79 1.06 6.98 7.10
N LEU A 80 1.21 5.97 6.24
CA LEU A 80 0.41 5.82 5.04
C LEU A 80 -1.08 5.61 5.35
N ALA A 81 -1.40 4.77 6.34
CA ALA A 81 -2.77 4.53 6.78
C ALA A 81 -3.43 5.82 7.32
N SER A 82 -2.67 6.65 8.04
CA SER A 82 -3.13 7.94 8.55
C SER A 82 -3.03 9.10 7.55
N ARG A 83 -2.70 8.83 6.29
CA ARG A 83 -2.47 9.85 5.24
C ARG A 83 -1.39 10.90 5.58
N GLU A 84 -0.48 10.57 6.47
CA GLU A 84 0.69 11.41 6.77
C GLU A 84 1.80 11.14 5.75
N LEU A 85 1.84 11.89 4.67
CA LEU A 85 2.81 11.68 3.57
C LEU A 85 4.18 12.35 3.83
N GLY A 86 4.31 13.14 4.89
CA GLY A 86 5.52 13.88 5.26
C GLY A 86 6.57 13.07 6.05
N TRP A 87 6.40 11.75 6.21
CA TRP A 87 7.38 10.94 6.93
C TRP A 87 8.72 10.82 6.15
N PRO A 88 9.85 10.62 6.85
CA PRO A 88 11.18 10.69 6.24
C PRO A 88 11.45 9.47 5.34
N VAL A 89 11.32 9.65 4.02
CA VAL A 89 11.55 8.60 3.00
C VAL A 89 12.96 8.02 3.10
N LYS A 90 13.96 8.85 3.38
CA LYS A 90 15.36 8.42 3.56
C LYS A 90 15.53 7.42 4.70
N ALA A 91 14.74 7.55 5.79
CA ALA A 91 14.79 6.61 6.90
C ALA A 91 14.24 5.23 6.50
N LEU A 92 13.17 5.19 5.69
CA LEU A 92 12.62 3.94 5.17
C LEU A 92 13.60 3.26 4.20
N ASP A 93 14.27 4.01 3.34
CA ASP A 93 15.26 3.44 2.43
C ASP A 93 16.48 2.89 3.17
N ALA A 94 16.98 3.59 4.18
CA ALA A 94 18.03 3.09 5.05
C ALA A 94 17.61 1.82 5.81
N ALA A 95 16.36 1.75 6.29
CA ALA A 95 15.81 0.56 6.92
C ALA A 95 15.75 -0.61 5.93
N ARG A 96 15.30 -0.39 4.69
CA ARG A 96 15.28 -1.38 3.62
C ARG A 96 16.67 -1.95 3.34
N VAL A 97 17.69 -1.10 3.22
CA VAL A 97 19.08 -1.52 3.02
C VAL A 97 19.57 -2.37 4.19
N THR A 98 19.26 -1.96 5.43
CA THR A 98 19.61 -2.72 6.63
C THR A 98 18.94 -4.10 6.62
N LEU A 99 17.67 -4.19 6.27
CA LEU A 99 16.92 -5.45 6.20
C LEU A 99 17.53 -6.38 5.15
N MET A 100 17.82 -5.87 3.95
CA MET A 100 18.46 -6.63 2.87
C MET A 100 19.82 -7.17 3.29
N SER A 101 20.68 -6.36 3.90
CA SER A 101 22.02 -6.77 4.31
C SER A 101 22.04 -7.87 5.40
N HIS A 102 20.91 -8.02 6.11
CA HIS A 102 20.73 -9.05 7.14
C HIS A 102 19.81 -10.21 6.69
N GLY A 103 19.49 -10.30 5.40
CA GLY A 103 18.70 -11.39 4.83
C GLY A 103 17.20 -11.31 5.10
N ASP A 104 16.68 -10.20 5.61
CA ASP A 104 15.24 -9.98 5.81
C ASP A 104 14.60 -9.42 4.53
N ALA A 105 14.63 -10.22 3.47
CA ALA A 105 14.13 -9.85 2.15
C ALA A 105 12.64 -9.52 2.14
N ILE A 106 11.84 -10.18 2.99
CA ILE A 106 10.38 -9.97 3.09
C ILE A 106 10.06 -8.57 3.58
N ASN A 107 10.65 -8.13 4.69
CA ASN A 107 10.42 -6.79 5.22
C ASN A 107 11.09 -5.70 4.34
N ALA A 108 12.17 -6.01 3.64
CA ALA A 108 12.77 -5.12 2.66
C ALA A 108 11.85 -4.90 1.45
N ALA A 109 11.22 -5.96 0.93
CA ALA A 109 10.21 -5.85 -0.12
C ALA A 109 8.99 -5.05 0.36
N HIS A 110 8.50 -5.31 1.58
CA HIS A 110 7.42 -4.53 2.20
C HIS A 110 7.76 -3.03 2.24
N ALA A 111 8.97 -2.67 2.70
CA ALA A 111 9.44 -1.28 2.69
C ALA A 111 9.40 -0.65 1.30
N ARG A 112 9.75 -1.40 0.25
CA ARG A 112 9.68 -0.95 -1.14
C ARG A 112 8.23 -0.70 -1.57
N TYR A 113 7.28 -1.59 -1.23
CA TYR A 113 5.86 -1.37 -1.54
C TYR A 113 5.30 -0.13 -0.83
N LEU A 114 5.71 0.17 0.39
CA LEU A 114 5.32 1.40 1.08
C LEU A 114 5.84 2.66 0.36
N GLN A 115 7.06 2.63 -0.17
CA GLN A 115 7.60 3.71 -1.01
C GLN A 115 6.74 3.91 -2.27
N ILE A 116 6.44 2.82 -2.99
CA ILE A 116 5.63 2.86 -4.21
C ILE A 116 4.22 3.38 -3.91
N ARG A 117 3.57 2.88 -2.85
CA ARG A 117 2.23 3.35 -2.43
C ARG A 117 2.24 4.85 -2.12
N ARG A 118 3.29 5.35 -1.47
CA ARG A 118 3.44 6.80 -1.25
C ARG A 118 3.56 7.56 -2.56
N LEU A 119 4.38 7.09 -3.51
CA LEU A 119 4.54 7.72 -4.83
C LEU A 119 3.20 7.79 -5.58
N LEU A 120 2.39 6.73 -5.51
CA LEU A 120 1.04 6.73 -6.07
C LEU A 120 0.12 7.78 -5.43
N LEU A 121 0.25 8.01 -4.11
CA LEU A 121 -0.56 9.01 -3.40
C LEU A 121 -0.16 10.45 -3.74
N ILE A 122 1.10 10.68 -4.10
CA ILE A 122 1.60 12.02 -4.52
C ILE A 122 1.65 12.20 -6.04
N GLY A 123 1.17 11.21 -6.81
CA GLY A 123 1.06 11.29 -8.27
C GLY A 123 2.35 11.07 -9.06
N GLN A 124 3.42 10.58 -8.44
CA GLN A 124 4.70 10.29 -9.10
C GLN A 124 4.67 8.88 -9.73
N LEU A 125 3.94 8.75 -10.84
CA LEU A 125 3.66 7.45 -11.46
C LEU A 125 4.89 6.81 -12.09
N ASP A 126 5.72 7.59 -12.79
CA ASP A 126 6.92 7.07 -13.49
C ASP A 126 7.92 6.47 -12.50
N GLU A 127 8.14 7.17 -11.37
CA GLU A 127 9.00 6.67 -10.31
C GLU A 127 8.42 5.43 -9.62
N ALA A 128 7.10 5.41 -9.42
CA ALA A 128 6.41 4.24 -8.86
C ALA A 128 6.55 3.00 -9.77
N GLN A 129 6.41 3.17 -11.10
CA GLN A 129 6.61 2.11 -12.08
C GLN A 129 8.05 1.60 -12.11
N ALA A 130 9.03 2.51 -12.08
CA ALA A 130 10.44 2.15 -12.05
C ALA A 130 10.78 1.31 -10.81
N LEU A 131 10.31 1.73 -9.62
CA LEU A 131 10.54 0.97 -8.38
C LEU A 131 9.82 -0.39 -8.37
N LEU A 132 8.66 -0.49 -9.03
CA LEU A 132 7.91 -1.75 -9.11
C LEU A 132 8.61 -2.77 -10.03
N ALA A 133 9.22 -2.32 -11.11
CA ALA A 133 9.92 -3.17 -12.06
C ALA A 133 11.12 -3.93 -11.44
N ASP A 134 11.69 -3.40 -10.36
CA ASP A 134 12.80 -4.02 -9.62
C ASP A 134 12.35 -5.16 -8.69
N LEU A 135 11.04 -5.41 -8.57
CA LEU A 135 10.49 -6.41 -7.63
C LEU A 135 10.00 -7.66 -8.36
N ASP A 136 10.51 -8.82 -7.97
CA ASP A 136 10.00 -10.11 -8.41
C ASP A 136 8.94 -10.64 -7.42
N PRO A 137 7.65 -10.66 -7.80
CA PRO A 137 6.60 -11.15 -6.92
C PRO A 137 6.60 -12.69 -6.75
N ALA A 138 7.29 -13.45 -7.61
CA ALA A 138 7.23 -14.91 -7.61
C ALA A 138 7.78 -15.51 -6.31
N THR A 139 8.77 -14.86 -5.71
CA THR A 139 9.44 -15.32 -4.47
C THR A 139 8.75 -14.85 -3.19
N LEU A 140 7.72 -14.00 -3.31
CA LEU A 140 7.07 -13.37 -2.16
C LEU A 140 5.96 -14.24 -1.56
N PRO A 141 5.72 -14.16 -0.24
CA PRO A 141 4.58 -14.79 0.40
C PRO A 141 3.25 -14.22 -0.13
N PRO A 142 2.14 -14.97 0.00
CA PRO A 142 0.84 -14.58 -0.56
C PRO A 142 0.39 -13.17 -0.20
N ALA A 143 0.60 -12.73 1.04
CA ALA A 143 0.24 -11.39 1.47
C ALA A 143 0.96 -10.28 0.68
N LEU A 144 2.27 -10.42 0.44
CA LEU A 144 3.02 -9.44 -0.34
C LEU A 144 2.75 -9.55 -1.84
N ARG A 145 2.40 -10.74 -2.34
CA ARG A 145 1.91 -10.88 -3.73
C ARG A 145 0.60 -10.13 -3.93
N ALA A 146 -0.33 -10.22 -2.97
CA ALA A 146 -1.56 -9.43 -3.03
C ALA A 146 -1.26 -7.91 -3.00
N THR A 147 -0.34 -7.46 -2.15
CA THR A 147 0.11 -6.07 -2.11
C THR A 147 0.75 -5.64 -3.44
N HIS A 148 1.57 -6.49 -4.06
CA HIS A 148 2.14 -6.25 -5.39
C HIS A 148 1.04 -6.00 -6.42
N GLU A 149 0.07 -6.89 -6.51
CA GLU A 149 -1.01 -6.80 -7.49
C GLU A 149 -1.94 -5.61 -7.22
N LEU A 150 -2.15 -5.23 -5.96
CA LEU A 150 -2.85 -3.99 -5.61
C LEU A 150 -2.11 -2.74 -6.11
N VAL A 151 -0.78 -2.74 -6.03
CA VAL A 151 0.05 -1.65 -6.56
C VAL A 151 -0.02 -1.61 -8.07
N VAL A 152 0.08 -2.77 -8.76
CA VAL A 152 -0.08 -2.88 -10.22
C VAL A 152 -1.44 -2.33 -10.64
N ALA A 153 -2.52 -2.75 -9.97
CA ALA A 153 -3.87 -2.24 -10.24
C ALA A 153 -3.97 -0.72 -10.02
N GLY A 154 -3.37 -0.23 -8.93
CA GLY A 154 -3.36 1.20 -8.61
C GLY A 154 -2.64 2.05 -9.64
N ILE A 155 -1.54 1.57 -10.22
CA ILE A 155 -0.83 2.21 -11.35
C ILE A 155 -1.71 2.15 -12.61
N ALA A 156 -2.23 0.96 -12.95
CA ALA A 156 -3.03 0.77 -14.16
C ALA A 156 -4.29 1.66 -14.17
N MET A 157 -4.98 1.80 -13.02
CA MET A 157 -6.12 2.71 -12.91
C MET A 157 -5.74 4.17 -13.19
N ARG A 158 -4.59 4.64 -12.68
CA ARG A 158 -4.10 6.01 -12.91
C ARG A 158 -3.63 6.24 -14.35
N CYS A 159 -3.18 5.18 -15.01
CA CYS A 159 -2.82 5.19 -16.43
C CYS A 159 -4.01 4.92 -17.36
N LEU A 160 -5.24 4.87 -16.84
CA LEU A 160 -6.47 4.59 -17.60
C LEU A 160 -6.45 3.22 -18.31
N GLN A 161 -5.79 2.23 -17.73
CA GLN A 161 -5.66 0.87 -18.26
C GLN A 161 -6.64 -0.07 -17.52
N SER A 162 -7.93 0.07 -17.80
CA SER A 162 -9.00 -0.60 -17.04
C SER A 162 -8.88 -2.13 -17.06
N GLN A 163 -8.55 -2.73 -18.20
CA GLN A 163 -8.39 -4.18 -18.30
C GLN A 163 -7.18 -4.70 -17.52
N ALA A 164 -6.04 -3.99 -17.59
CA ALA A 164 -4.86 -4.34 -16.80
C ALA A 164 -5.14 -4.23 -15.29
N ALA A 165 -5.89 -3.20 -14.87
CA ALA A 165 -6.32 -3.04 -13.49
C ALA A 165 -7.21 -4.22 -13.03
N ARG A 166 -8.21 -4.61 -13.82
CA ARG A 166 -9.08 -5.78 -13.52
C ARG A 166 -8.27 -7.06 -13.39
N ALA A 167 -7.39 -7.33 -14.34
CA ALA A 167 -6.54 -8.53 -14.31
C ALA A 167 -5.64 -8.57 -13.07
N ALA A 168 -5.06 -7.45 -12.66
CA ALA A 168 -4.26 -7.36 -11.45
C ALA A 168 -5.12 -7.58 -10.19
N LEU A 169 -6.34 -7.02 -10.11
CA LEU A 169 -7.24 -7.23 -8.98
C LEU A 169 -7.68 -8.68 -8.82
N VAL A 170 -7.91 -9.40 -9.91
CA VAL A 170 -8.20 -10.85 -9.86
C VAL A 170 -7.02 -11.63 -9.26
N ARG A 171 -5.78 -11.30 -9.64
CA ARG A 171 -4.58 -11.93 -9.05
C ARG A 171 -4.39 -11.52 -7.59
N ALA A 172 -4.68 -10.26 -7.25
CA ALA A 172 -4.65 -9.77 -5.88
C ALA A 172 -5.64 -10.53 -4.99
N GLU A 173 -6.87 -10.76 -5.46
CA GLU A 173 -7.91 -11.50 -4.74
C GLU A 173 -7.46 -12.94 -4.45
N LEU A 174 -6.93 -13.63 -5.45
CA LEU A 174 -6.43 -14.99 -5.26
C LEU A 174 -5.31 -15.03 -4.20
N ALA A 175 -4.36 -14.11 -4.27
CA ALA A 175 -3.24 -14.05 -3.33
C ALA A 175 -3.70 -13.63 -1.92
N ALA A 176 -4.65 -12.70 -1.80
CA ALA A 176 -5.22 -12.27 -0.53
C ALA A 176 -5.96 -13.42 0.17
N ARG A 177 -6.77 -14.19 -0.56
CA ARG A 177 -7.44 -15.40 -0.02
C ARG A 177 -6.42 -16.44 0.44
N GLN A 178 -5.34 -16.66 -0.32
CA GLN A 178 -4.25 -17.58 0.08
C GLN A 178 -3.54 -17.12 1.35
N SER A 179 -3.48 -15.82 1.61
CA SER A 179 -2.86 -15.29 2.84
C SER A 179 -3.69 -15.52 4.09
N GLY A 180 -5.01 -15.69 3.96
CA GLY A 180 -5.95 -15.81 5.08
C GLY A 180 -6.17 -14.52 5.87
N ILE A 181 -5.64 -13.36 5.42
CA ILE A 181 -5.72 -12.08 6.13
C ILE A 181 -6.98 -11.35 5.69
N ALA A 182 -8.00 -11.30 6.55
CA ALA A 182 -9.29 -10.69 6.24
C ALA A 182 -9.19 -9.19 5.86
N ALA A 183 -8.32 -8.43 6.53
CA ALA A 183 -8.09 -7.02 6.22
C ALA A 183 -7.55 -6.82 4.80
N LEU A 184 -6.66 -7.71 4.33
CA LEU A 184 -6.12 -7.65 2.99
C LEU A 184 -7.18 -8.00 1.93
N CYS A 185 -8.03 -8.99 2.20
CA CYS A 185 -9.17 -9.29 1.34
C CYS A 185 -10.12 -8.07 1.23
N ALA A 186 -10.42 -7.41 2.34
CA ALA A 186 -11.24 -6.20 2.35
C ALA A 186 -10.60 -5.03 1.59
N GLU A 187 -9.27 -4.90 1.61
CA GLU A 187 -8.54 -3.90 0.82
C GLU A 187 -8.68 -4.16 -0.68
N VAL A 188 -8.53 -5.42 -1.11
CA VAL A 188 -8.72 -5.84 -2.51
C VAL A 188 -10.17 -5.59 -2.98
N ASP A 189 -11.16 -5.99 -2.17
CA ASP A 189 -12.57 -5.74 -2.46
C ASP A 189 -12.87 -4.24 -2.58
N SER A 190 -12.25 -3.42 -1.73
CA SER A 190 -12.41 -1.97 -1.79
C SER A 190 -11.81 -1.40 -3.09
N ALA A 191 -10.65 -1.90 -3.52
CA ALA A 191 -10.02 -1.48 -4.76
C ALA A 191 -10.86 -1.91 -5.99
N ALA A 192 -11.46 -3.10 -5.97
CA ALA A 192 -12.36 -3.56 -7.01
C ALA A 192 -13.61 -2.68 -7.13
N ARG A 193 -14.26 -2.35 -5.99
CA ARG A 193 -15.41 -1.42 -5.99
C ARG A 193 -15.04 -0.02 -6.49
N MET A 194 -13.82 0.45 -6.22
CA MET A 194 -13.34 1.74 -6.74
C MET A 194 -13.20 1.72 -8.26
N LEU A 195 -12.74 0.61 -8.84
CA LEU A 195 -12.64 0.44 -10.29
C LEU A 195 -14.04 0.44 -10.98
N ASP A 196 -15.04 -0.08 -10.29
CA ASP A 196 -16.42 -0.13 -10.79
C ASP A 196 -17.25 1.12 -10.43
N SER A 197 -16.62 2.11 -9.78
CA SER A 197 -17.26 3.43 -9.50
C SER A 197 -17.03 4.40 -10.66
N PRO A 198 -17.90 5.42 -10.80
CA PRO A 198 -17.70 6.48 -11.79
C PRO A 198 -16.34 7.17 -11.64
N ALA A 199 -15.53 7.13 -12.70
CA ALA A 199 -14.21 7.74 -12.76
C ALA A 199 -14.26 9.20 -13.25
N ALA A 200 -15.29 9.55 -14.03
CA ALA A 200 -15.49 10.89 -14.58
C ALA A 200 -16.95 11.19 -14.79
N ARG A 201 -17.24 12.43 -15.14
CA ARG A 201 -18.57 12.90 -15.57
C ARG A 201 -18.45 13.54 -16.96
N LEU A 202 -19.12 12.96 -17.93
CA LEU A 202 -19.24 13.53 -19.27
C LEU A 202 -20.36 14.57 -19.28
N ILE A 203 -20.08 15.75 -19.78
CA ILE A 203 -21.10 16.77 -20.02
C ILE A 203 -21.20 16.94 -21.56
N CYS A 204 -22.38 16.68 -22.12
CA CYS A 204 -22.64 16.81 -23.54
C CYS A 204 -23.99 17.50 -23.72
N GLN A 205 -24.03 18.60 -24.49
CA GLN A 205 -25.25 19.38 -24.75
C GLN A 205 -26.05 19.80 -23.49
N GLY A 206 -25.33 20.04 -22.39
CA GLY A 206 -25.94 20.41 -21.10
C GLY A 206 -26.37 19.24 -20.22
N GLU A 207 -26.37 18.01 -20.73
CA GLU A 207 -26.64 16.80 -19.96
C GLU A 207 -25.36 16.22 -19.38
N ALA A 208 -25.43 15.75 -18.11
CA ALA A 208 -24.31 15.17 -17.40
C ALA A 208 -24.56 13.68 -17.13
N ARG A 209 -23.64 12.81 -17.54
CA ARG A 209 -23.67 11.39 -17.18
C ARG A 209 -22.36 10.92 -16.55
N PRO A 210 -22.40 9.98 -15.59
CA PRO A 210 -21.18 9.36 -15.07
C PRO A 210 -20.56 8.45 -16.11
N LEU A 211 -19.22 8.35 -16.10
CA LEU A 211 -18.44 7.42 -16.91
C LEU A 211 -17.61 6.50 -16.00
N LEU A 212 -17.58 5.21 -16.32
CA LEU A 212 -16.63 4.27 -15.76
C LEU A 212 -15.24 4.45 -16.41
N LEU A 213 -14.21 3.86 -15.81
CA LEU A 213 -12.83 4.01 -16.26
C LEU A 213 -12.62 3.52 -17.70
N ASP A 214 -13.25 2.41 -18.08
CA ASP A 214 -13.22 1.86 -19.45
C ASP A 214 -13.91 2.78 -20.47
N GLU A 215 -15.04 3.40 -20.12
CA GLU A 215 -15.69 4.40 -20.98
C GLU A 215 -14.82 5.63 -21.17
N VAL A 216 -14.13 6.10 -20.11
CA VAL A 216 -13.15 7.20 -20.19
C VAL A 216 -12.01 6.81 -21.11
N GLN A 217 -11.47 5.59 -20.98
CA GLN A 217 -10.40 5.09 -21.84
C GLN A 217 -10.82 5.08 -23.32
N VAL A 218 -12.01 4.58 -23.64
CA VAL A 218 -12.55 4.57 -25.00
C VAL A 218 -12.76 5.99 -25.52
N LEU A 219 -13.32 6.88 -24.70
CA LEU A 219 -13.54 8.27 -25.09
C LEU A 219 -12.24 8.99 -25.45
N LEU A 220 -11.19 8.81 -24.63
CA LEU A 220 -9.88 9.42 -24.86
C LEU A 220 -9.11 8.81 -26.04
N ALA A 221 -9.41 7.57 -26.43
CA ALA A 221 -8.88 6.93 -27.63
C ALA A 221 -9.65 7.32 -28.89
N SER A 222 -10.83 7.93 -28.76
CA SER A 222 -11.65 8.34 -29.90
C SER A 222 -11.08 9.61 -30.56
N THR A 223 -11.54 9.89 -31.80
CA THR A 223 -11.21 11.14 -32.54
C THR A 223 -12.12 12.30 -32.14
N SER A 224 -13.05 12.11 -31.22
CA SER A 224 -13.99 13.12 -30.76
C SER A 224 -13.28 14.28 -30.08
N LEU A 225 -13.82 15.48 -30.21
CA LEU A 225 -13.36 16.64 -29.45
C LEU A 225 -13.76 16.47 -27.98
N VAL A 226 -12.77 16.42 -27.11
CA VAL A 226 -12.97 16.28 -25.65
C VAL A 226 -12.30 17.43 -24.94
N VAL A 227 -13.04 18.12 -24.06
CA VAL A 227 -12.49 19.11 -23.13
C VAL A 227 -12.31 18.44 -21.76
N ASP A 228 -11.05 18.22 -21.36
CA ASP A 228 -10.69 17.69 -20.04
C ASP A 228 -10.58 18.86 -19.05
N GLY A 229 -11.66 19.15 -18.35
CA GLY A 229 -11.71 20.27 -17.40
C GLY A 229 -10.79 20.08 -16.19
N CYS A 230 -10.41 18.83 -15.85
CA CYS A 230 -9.50 18.55 -14.72
C CYS A 230 -8.05 18.85 -15.06
N ARG A 231 -7.69 18.70 -16.36
CA ARG A 231 -6.32 18.92 -16.85
C ARG A 231 -6.18 20.22 -17.65
N SER A 232 -7.26 20.96 -17.85
CA SER A 232 -7.30 22.15 -18.71
C SER A 232 -6.76 21.85 -20.11
N VAL A 233 -7.22 20.76 -20.72
CA VAL A 233 -6.73 20.29 -22.03
C VAL A 233 -7.90 20.04 -22.97
N VAL A 234 -7.76 20.47 -24.23
CA VAL A 234 -8.63 20.10 -25.33
C VAL A 234 -7.93 19.05 -26.19
N ARG A 235 -8.60 17.96 -26.47
CA ARG A 235 -8.12 16.87 -27.34
C ARG A 235 -9.09 16.65 -28.49
N GLY A 236 -8.56 16.44 -29.68
CA GLY A 236 -9.34 16.10 -30.85
C GLY A 236 -8.46 15.80 -32.06
N ALA A 237 -8.87 14.90 -32.94
CA ALA A 237 -8.16 14.54 -34.17
C ALA A 237 -6.66 14.22 -33.98
N GLY A 238 -6.29 13.57 -32.88
CA GLY A 238 -4.90 13.24 -32.57
C GLY A 238 -4.05 14.39 -31.98
N MET A 239 -4.64 15.56 -31.79
CA MET A 239 -3.97 16.72 -31.17
C MET A 239 -4.43 16.93 -29.73
N SER A 240 -3.54 17.48 -28.92
CA SER A 240 -3.83 17.90 -27.54
C SER A 240 -3.30 19.32 -27.34
N VAL A 241 -4.17 20.21 -26.86
CA VAL A 241 -3.84 21.63 -26.59
C VAL A 241 -4.16 21.90 -25.13
N SER A 242 -3.20 22.48 -24.40
CA SER A 242 -3.41 22.99 -23.02
C SER A 242 -4.16 24.32 -23.11
N LEU A 243 -5.17 24.51 -22.24
CA LEU A 243 -5.95 25.75 -22.09
C LEU A 243 -5.29 26.67 -21.07
#